data_20480c4d1e88f0a5912a735bc06894eb
#
_entry.id   20480c4d1e88f0a5912a735bc06894eb
#
_cell.length_a   1.000
_cell.length_b   1.000
_cell.length_c   1.000
_cell.angle_alpha   90.00
_cell.angle_beta   90.00
_cell.angle_gamma   90.00
#
_symmetry.space_group_name_H-M   'P 1'
#
loop_
_entity.id
_entity.type
_entity.pdbx_description
1 polymer ?
#
loop_
_entity_poly.entity_id
_entity_poly.type
_entity_poly.pdbx_seq_one_letter_code
_entity_poly.pdbx_strand_id
1 'polypeptide(L)'
;MKDKQILKLTVGDWLTLSRPPFHTVGILPFALGTMLAWRLEQLFRLDIFFLGLAAVILIMLCTYQAGEYFDIREDTISRSIYASRFAGGSGIMPAGRLPARVPLYSSIVAFCGAGVIGLILQFGYQTGPYTLPLGIIGALSGFF
;
A
#
# COMPACT_ATOMS: atom_id res chain seq x y z
N MET A 1 36.35 -5.38 -9.75
CA MET A 1 35.09 -5.66 -10.43
C MET A 1 34.23 -6.47 -9.46
N LYS A 2 33.26 -5.84 -8.78
CA LYS A 2 32.33 -6.55 -7.89
C LYS A 2 31.29 -7.21 -8.78
N ASP A 3 31.25 -8.54 -8.78
CA ASP A 3 30.22 -9.32 -9.43
C ASP A 3 28.84 -8.80 -9.01
N LYS A 4 28.09 -8.26 -9.96
CA LYS A 4 26.67 -7.99 -9.79
C LYS A 4 25.98 -9.37 -9.71
N GLN A 5 25.97 -9.97 -8.53
CA GLN A 5 24.98 -11.02 -8.26
C GLN A 5 23.62 -10.39 -8.50
N ILE A 6 23.00 -10.77 -9.60
CA ILE A 6 21.59 -10.53 -9.85
C ILE A 6 20.86 -11.36 -8.79
N LEU A 7 20.56 -10.75 -7.65
CA LEU A 7 19.75 -11.38 -6.62
C LEU A 7 18.41 -11.73 -7.26
N LYS A 8 18.13 -13.02 -7.38
CA LYS A 8 16.82 -13.50 -7.84
C LYS A 8 15.78 -13.05 -6.79
N LEU A 9 14.93 -12.11 -7.18
CA LEU A 9 13.77 -11.73 -6.43
C LEU A 9 12.94 -12.97 -6.14
N THR A 10 12.74 -13.27 -4.87
CA THR A 10 11.85 -14.35 -4.46
C THR A 10 10.45 -13.77 -4.15
N VAL A 11 9.43 -14.60 -4.31
CA VAL A 11 8.05 -14.24 -3.88
C VAL A 11 8.05 -13.81 -2.41
N GLY A 12 8.90 -14.43 -1.56
CA GLY A 12 9.06 -14.06 -0.16
C GLY A 12 9.57 -12.63 0.04
N ASP A 13 10.45 -12.13 -0.83
CA ASP A 13 10.93 -10.74 -0.77
C ASP A 13 9.80 -9.74 -1.07
N TRP A 14 8.96 -10.04 -2.06
CA TRP A 14 7.79 -9.24 -2.39
C TRP A 14 6.75 -9.24 -1.26
N LEU A 15 6.46 -10.40 -0.67
CA LEU A 15 5.56 -10.49 0.47
C LEU A 15 6.08 -9.69 1.66
N THR A 16 7.38 -9.80 1.94
CA THR A 16 8.01 -9.04 3.04
C THR A 16 7.96 -7.54 2.78
N LEU A 17 8.27 -7.10 1.54
CA LEU A 17 8.20 -5.71 1.12
C LEU A 17 6.77 -5.14 1.20
N SER A 18 5.77 -5.96 0.86
CA SER A 18 4.36 -5.56 0.86
C SER A 18 3.76 -5.46 2.26
N ARG A 19 4.42 -5.99 3.30
CA ARG A 19 4.01 -5.90 4.72
C ARG A 19 2.54 -6.29 4.98
N PRO A 20 2.05 -7.48 4.57
CA PRO A 20 0.63 -7.85 4.63
C PRO A 20 -0.06 -7.63 5.99
N PRO A 21 0.59 -7.89 7.15
CA PRO A 21 -0.05 -7.67 8.45
C PRO A 21 -0.47 -6.21 8.68
N PHE A 22 0.21 -5.25 8.07
CA PHE A 22 -0.09 -3.83 8.24
C PHE A 22 -1.26 -3.34 7.38
N HIS A 23 -1.67 -4.11 6.37
CA HIS A 23 -2.85 -3.79 5.56
C HIS A 23 -4.15 -3.79 6.37
N THR A 24 -4.18 -4.47 7.52
CA THR A 24 -5.34 -4.46 8.42
C THR A 24 -5.72 -3.06 8.89
N VAL A 25 -4.74 -2.13 8.98
CA VAL A 25 -4.98 -0.73 9.37
C VAL A 25 -5.91 0.00 8.39
N GLY A 26 -5.83 -0.32 7.10
CA GLY A 26 -6.74 0.24 6.08
C GLY A 26 -7.98 -0.62 5.86
N ILE A 27 -7.82 -1.94 5.85
CA ILE A 27 -8.90 -2.89 5.55
C ILE A 27 -9.99 -2.87 6.61
N LEU A 28 -9.63 -2.84 7.91
CA LEU A 28 -10.62 -2.88 8.99
C LEU A 28 -11.52 -1.64 9.04
N PRO A 29 -11.00 -0.39 8.97
CA PRO A 29 -11.86 0.79 8.89
C PRO A 29 -12.72 0.82 7.63
N PHE A 30 -12.19 0.37 6.48
CA PHE A 30 -12.95 0.25 5.24
C PHE A 30 -14.12 -0.73 5.40
N ALA A 31 -13.87 -1.92 5.95
CA ALA A 31 -14.90 -2.93 6.18
C ALA A 31 -15.96 -2.40 7.16
N LEU A 32 -15.54 -1.74 8.24
CA LEU A 32 -16.46 -1.14 9.21
C LEU A 32 -17.33 -0.07 8.54
N GLY A 33 -16.73 0.85 7.77
CA GLY A 33 -17.47 1.88 7.03
C GLY A 33 -18.49 1.28 6.07
N THR A 34 -18.10 0.21 5.36
CA THR A 34 -19.00 -0.50 4.46
C THR A 34 -20.17 -1.17 5.20
N MET A 35 -19.92 -1.78 6.37
CA MET A 35 -20.96 -2.38 7.20
C MET A 35 -21.94 -1.34 7.73
N LEU A 36 -21.45 -0.15 8.12
CA LEU A 36 -22.29 0.96 8.56
C LEU A 36 -23.17 1.48 7.40
N ALA A 37 -22.58 1.67 6.22
CA ALA A 37 -23.33 2.07 5.03
C ALA A 37 -24.40 1.04 4.67
N TRP A 38 -24.08 -0.24 4.67
CA TRP A 38 -25.06 -1.30 4.45
C TRP A 38 -26.20 -1.27 5.47
N ARG A 39 -25.90 -1.02 6.74
CA ARG A 39 -26.92 -0.92 7.77
C ARG A 39 -27.88 0.26 7.54
N LEU A 40 -27.38 1.37 7.03
CA LEU A 40 -28.17 2.57 6.76
C LEU A 40 -29.00 2.43 5.47
N GLU A 41 -28.36 1.99 4.41
CA GLU A 41 -28.97 1.92 3.07
C GLU A 41 -29.74 0.60 2.81
N GLN A 42 -29.58 -0.41 3.68
CA GLN A 42 -30.13 -1.76 3.51
C GLN A 42 -29.76 -2.43 2.17
N LEU A 43 -28.77 -1.90 1.47
CA LEU A 43 -28.27 -2.39 0.19
C LEU A 43 -26.78 -2.66 0.26
N PHE A 44 -26.35 -3.90 0.04
CA PHE A 44 -24.95 -4.28 -0.03
C PHE A 44 -24.55 -4.61 -1.49
N ARG A 45 -23.59 -3.83 -2.01
CA ARG A 45 -23.07 -4.01 -3.37
C ARG A 45 -21.70 -4.69 -3.32
N LEU A 46 -21.65 -5.99 -3.59
CA LEU A 46 -20.40 -6.78 -3.57
C LEU A 46 -19.35 -6.27 -4.56
N ASP A 47 -19.78 -5.85 -5.73
CA ASP A 47 -18.93 -5.29 -6.77
C ASP A 47 -18.20 -4.03 -6.30
N ILE A 48 -18.93 -3.08 -5.70
CA ILE A 48 -18.37 -1.86 -5.12
C ILE A 48 -17.45 -2.18 -3.94
N PHE A 49 -17.87 -3.15 -3.10
CA PHE A 49 -17.07 -3.56 -1.94
C PHE A 49 -15.70 -4.11 -2.37
N PHE A 50 -15.65 -5.04 -3.33
CA PHE A 50 -14.38 -5.62 -3.75
C PHE A 50 -13.50 -4.64 -4.52
N LEU A 51 -14.07 -3.75 -5.34
CA LEU A 51 -13.32 -2.68 -5.99
C LEU A 51 -12.75 -1.70 -4.95
N GLY A 52 -13.55 -1.29 -3.98
CA GLY A 52 -13.09 -0.41 -2.89
C GLY A 52 -12.00 -1.06 -2.05
N LEU A 53 -12.16 -2.35 -1.70
CA LEU A 53 -11.14 -3.12 -0.98
C LEU A 53 -9.82 -3.19 -1.78
N ALA A 54 -9.91 -3.45 -3.09
CA ALA A 54 -8.73 -3.46 -3.96
C ALA A 54 -8.05 -2.08 -4.00
N ALA A 55 -8.82 -0.98 -4.08
CA ALA A 55 -8.27 0.38 -4.02
C ALA A 55 -7.55 0.64 -2.70
N VAL A 56 -8.15 0.25 -1.56
CA VAL A 56 -7.51 0.40 -0.24
C VAL A 56 -6.21 -0.39 -0.17
N ILE A 57 -6.18 -1.63 -0.63
CA ILE A 57 -4.97 -2.46 -0.66
C ILE A 57 -3.89 -1.80 -1.51
N LEU A 58 -4.23 -1.26 -2.68
CA LEU A 58 -3.28 -0.58 -3.56
C LEU A 58 -2.74 0.71 -2.95
N ILE A 59 -3.57 1.49 -2.24
CA ILE A 59 -3.12 2.68 -1.51
C ILE A 59 -2.13 2.26 -0.40
N MET A 60 -2.44 1.24 0.36
CA MET A 60 -1.55 0.72 1.41
C MET A 60 -0.22 0.23 0.82
N LEU A 61 -0.26 -0.52 -0.29
CA LEU A 61 0.94 -0.96 -1.01
C LEU A 61 1.77 0.24 -1.49
N CYS A 62 1.12 1.24 -2.09
CA CYS A 62 1.77 2.47 -2.53
C CYS A 62 2.52 3.13 -1.37
N THR A 63 1.85 3.34 -0.24
CA THR A 63 2.41 3.97 0.96
C THR A 63 3.60 3.21 1.52
N TYR A 64 3.47 1.89 1.74
CA TYR A 64 4.55 1.10 2.33
C TYR A 64 5.75 0.99 1.41
N GLN A 65 5.54 0.83 0.11
CA GLN A 65 6.66 0.73 -0.83
C GLN A 65 7.33 2.08 -1.09
N ALA A 66 6.59 3.18 -1.06
CA ALA A 66 7.18 4.51 -1.09
C ALA A 66 8.04 4.75 0.16
N GLY A 67 7.54 4.41 1.36
CA GLY A 67 8.31 4.48 2.60
C GLY A 67 9.61 3.67 2.53
N GLU A 68 9.57 2.42 2.05
CA GLU A 68 10.77 1.59 1.84
C GLU A 68 11.83 2.27 0.94
N TYR A 69 11.41 3.10 -0.02
CA TYR A 69 12.33 3.85 -0.86
C TYR A 69 12.86 5.11 -0.19
N PHE A 70 12.00 5.90 0.45
CA PHE A 70 12.40 7.20 1.03
C PHE A 70 13.14 7.03 2.34
N ASP A 71 12.78 6.04 3.15
CA ASP A 71 13.30 5.85 4.52
C ASP A 71 14.49 4.86 4.59
N ILE A 72 15.11 4.49 3.44
CA ILE A 72 16.23 3.52 3.41
C ILE A 72 17.33 3.86 4.41
N ARG A 73 17.67 5.15 4.52
CA ARG A 73 18.74 5.62 5.39
C ARG A 73 18.35 5.50 6.87
N GLU A 74 17.18 5.99 7.20
CA GLU A 74 16.61 5.99 8.55
C GLU A 74 16.38 4.55 9.03
N ASP A 75 15.85 3.70 8.18
CA ASP A 75 15.65 2.28 8.46
C ASP A 75 16.99 1.54 8.68
N THR A 76 18.03 1.88 7.92
CA THR A 76 19.36 1.30 8.10
C THR A 76 19.93 1.68 9.46
N ILE A 77 19.81 2.95 9.87
CA ILE A 77 20.27 3.43 11.18
C ILE A 77 19.46 2.77 12.29
N SER A 78 18.13 2.79 12.18
CA SER A 78 17.24 2.20 13.18
C SER A 78 17.54 0.72 13.42
N ARG A 79 17.75 -0.04 12.36
CA ARG A 79 18.10 -1.47 12.46
C ARG A 79 19.49 -1.73 13.02
N SER A 80 20.43 -0.81 12.87
CA SER A 80 21.75 -0.92 13.50
C SER A 80 21.71 -0.76 15.02
N ILE A 81 20.71 -0.04 15.54
CA ILE A 81 20.52 0.19 16.98
C ILE A 81 19.62 -0.91 17.57
N TYR A 82 18.47 -1.15 16.94
CA TYR A 82 17.50 -2.13 17.39
C TYR A 82 16.73 -2.75 16.22
N ALA A 83 17.02 -4.01 15.92
CA ALA A 83 16.29 -4.74 14.89
C ALA A 83 14.92 -5.20 15.44
N SER A 84 13.85 -4.60 14.93
CA SER A 84 12.48 -4.96 15.28
C SER A 84 11.71 -5.46 14.06
N ARG A 85 10.76 -6.37 14.29
CA ARG A 85 9.84 -6.83 13.25
C ARG A 85 8.83 -5.75 12.85
N PHE A 86 8.60 -4.78 13.72
CA PHE A 86 7.56 -3.76 13.57
C PHE A 86 8.11 -2.36 13.28
N ALA A 87 9.42 -2.16 13.41
CA ALA A 87 10.08 -0.89 13.18
C ALA A 87 11.32 -1.06 12.28
N GLY A 88 11.72 0.00 11.59
CA GLY A 88 12.91 -0.01 10.71
C GLY A 88 12.66 -0.70 9.37
N GLY A 89 11.53 -0.46 8.75
CA GLY A 89 11.19 -0.96 7.42
C GLY A 89 11.04 -2.48 7.34
N SER A 90 10.93 -3.01 6.13
CA SER A 90 10.89 -4.47 5.87
C SER A 90 12.25 -5.15 6.09
N GLY A 91 13.33 -4.38 6.07
CA GLY A 91 14.71 -4.85 6.10
C GLY A 91 15.25 -5.34 4.75
N ILE A 92 14.42 -5.41 3.74
CA ILE A 92 14.81 -5.84 2.39
C ILE A 92 15.75 -4.82 1.75
N MET A 93 15.43 -3.53 1.90
CA MET A 93 16.21 -2.44 1.34
C MET A 93 17.56 -2.23 2.07
N PRO A 94 17.61 -2.13 3.42
CA PRO A 94 18.86 -2.07 4.16
C PRO A 94 19.79 -3.27 3.90
N ALA A 95 19.23 -4.45 3.67
CA ALA A 95 20.00 -5.65 3.34
C ALA A 95 20.51 -5.69 1.88
N GLY A 96 20.15 -4.68 1.06
CA GLY A 96 20.57 -4.61 -0.35
C GLY A 96 20.00 -5.73 -1.23
N ARG A 97 18.91 -6.38 -0.81
CA ARG A 97 18.29 -7.50 -1.52
C ARG A 97 17.55 -7.08 -2.78
N LEU A 98 17.17 -5.81 -2.89
CA LEU A 98 16.47 -5.22 -4.03
C LEU A 98 17.13 -3.92 -4.46
N PRO A 99 17.12 -3.60 -5.78
CA PRO A 99 17.46 -2.27 -6.26
C PRO A 99 16.48 -1.23 -5.67
N ALA A 100 17.01 -0.10 -5.21
CA ALA A 100 16.20 0.96 -4.57
C ALA A 100 15.03 1.46 -5.44
N ARG A 101 15.15 1.37 -6.77
CA ARG A 101 14.10 1.81 -7.69
C ARG A 101 12.88 0.87 -7.74
N VAL A 102 13.01 -0.38 -7.32
CA VAL A 102 11.92 -1.37 -7.41
C VAL A 102 10.73 -0.97 -6.54
N PRO A 103 10.86 -0.68 -5.23
CA PRO A 103 9.73 -0.23 -4.44
C PRO A 103 9.15 1.09 -4.94
N LEU A 104 9.97 2.03 -5.46
CA LEU A 104 9.47 3.27 -6.04
C LEU A 104 8.56 3.03 -7.25
N TYR A 105 9.01 2.24 -8.24
CA TYR A 105 8.17 1.93 -9.41
C TYR A 105 6.92 1.17 -9.02
N SER A 106 7.02 0.24 -8.10
CA SER A 106 5.90 -0.53 -7.60
C SER A 106 4.88 0.35 -6.87
N SER A 107 5.33 1.34 -6.09
CA SER A 107 4.44 2.31 -5.45
C SER A 107 3.70 3.17 -6.48
N ILE A 108 4.38 3.62 -7.53
CA ILE A 108 3.75 4.39 -8.61
C ILE A 108 2.68 3.56 -9.33
N VAL A 109 2.98 2.29 -9.65
CA VAL A 109 2.01 1.39 -10.30
C VAL A 109 0.80 1.16 -9.40
N ALA A 110 1.01 0.94 -8.10
CA ALA A 110 -0.07 0.78 -7.14
C ALA A 110 -0.93 2.05 -7.01
N PHE A 111 -0.30 3.23 -6.98
CA PHE A 111 -0.99 4.52 -6.96
C PHE A 111 -1.86 4.74 -8.21
N CYS A 112 -1.30 4.50 -9.39
CA CYS A 112 -2.04 4.59 -10.65
C CYS A 112 -3.21 3.60 -10.69
N GLY A 113 -3.00 2.36 -10.24
CA GLY A 113 -4.05 1.34 -10.14
C GLY A 113 -5.19 1.76 -9.21
N ALA A 114 -4.86 2.28 -8.03
CA ALA A 114 -5.85 2.83 -7.10
C ALA A 114 -6.63 3.99 -7.72
N GLY A 115 -5.94 4.89 -8.43
CA GLY A 115 -6.56 6.01 -9.15
C GLY A 115 -7.55 5.54 -10.21
N VAL A 116 -7.18 4.56 -11.02
CA VAL A 116 -8.08 3.96 -12.03
C VAL A 116 -9.32 3.36 -11.38
N ILE A 117 -9.16 2.59 -10.30
CA ILE A 117 -10.31 2.02 -9.57
C ILE A 117 -11.17 3.14 -8.97
N GLY A 118 -10.56 4.19 -8.42
CA GLY A 118 -11.29 5.34 -7.90
C GLY A 118 -12.14 6.05 -8.96
N LEU A 119 -11.59 6.22 -10.19
CA LEU A 119 -12.34 6.75 -11.33
C LEU A 119 -13.51 5.84 -11.72
N ILE A 120 -13.28 4.53 -11.79
CA ILE A 120 -14.34 3.56 -12.08
C ILE A 120 -15.44 3.63 -11.01
N LEU A 121 -15.09 3.67 -9.74
CA LEU A 121 -16.04 3.78 -8.64
C LEU A 121 -16.84 5.08 -8.71
N GLN A 122 -16.19 6.22 -8.88
CA GLN A 122 -16.86 7.51 -8.87
C GLN A 122 -17.76 7.73 -10.10
N PHE A 123 -17.26 7.44 -11.29
CA PHE A 123 -17.96 7.75 -12.55
C PHE A 123 -18.71 6.55 -13.13
N GLY A 124 -18.18 5.34 -13.01
CA GLY A 124 -18.83 4.13 -13.49
C GLY A 124 -19.93 3.65 -12.55
N TYR A 125 -19.63 3.58 -11.27
CA TYR A 125 -20.58 3.10 -10.25
C TYR A 125 -21.35 4.21 -9.55
N GLN A 126 -21.00 5.48 -9.82
CA GLN A 126 -21.64 6.67 -9.24
C GLN A 126 -21.67 6.64 -7.70
N THR A 127 -20.55 6.25 -7.08
CA THR A 127 -20.42 6.14 -5.62
C THR A 127 -20.41 7.49 -4.90
N GLY A 128 -20.51 8.60 -5.64
CA GLY A 128 -20.62 9.94 -5.11
C GLY A 128 -19.33 10.77 -5.28
N PRO A 129 -19.44 12.09 -5.07
CA PRO A 129 -18.38 13.04 -5.40
C PRO A 129 -17.17 12.97 -4.45
N TYR A 130 -17.29 12.29 -3.32
CA TYR A 130 -16.24 12.23 -2.29
C TYR A 130 -15.28 11.05 -2.47
N THR A 131 -15.56 10.10 -3.38
CA THR A 131 -14.74 8.89 -3.57
C THR A 131 -13.29 9.24 -3.93
N LEU A 132 -13.06 10.06 -4.95
CA LEU A 132 -11.72 10.50 -5.35
C LEU A 132 -11.06 11.43 -4.32
N PRO A 133 -11.73 12.49 -3.82
CA PRO A 133 -11.13 13.36 -2.80
C PRO A 133 -10.67 12.59 -1.55
N LEU A 134 -11.47 11.68 -1.04
CA LEU A 134 -11.10 10.85 0.12
C LEU A 134 -9.95 9.89 -0.20
N GLY A 135 -9.95 9.29 -1.39
CA GLY A 135 -8.86 8.43 -1.85
C GLY A 135 -7.54 9.20 -1.97
N ILE A 136 -7.57 10.42 -2.51
CA ILE A 136 -6.40 11.30 -2.63
C ILE A 136 -5.88 11.69 -1.24
N ILE A 137 -6.77 12.13 -0.33
CA ILE A 137 -6.38 12.47 1.04
C ILE A 137 -5.76 11.26 1.74
N GLY A 138 -6.37 10.08 1.62
CA GLY A 138 -5.83 8.84 2.18
C GLY A 138 -4.44 8.49 1.65
N ALA A 139 -4.24 8.61 0.34
CA ALA A 139 -2.94 8.39 -0.27
C ALA A 139 -1.89 9.41 0.20
N LEU A 140 -2.22 10.71 0.21
CA LEU A 140 -1.30 11.76 0.65
C LEU A 140 -0.94 11.63 2.13
N SER A 141 -1.90 11.29 2.99
CA SER A 141 -1.64 11.08 4.43
C SER A 141 -0.69 9.92 4.72
N GLY A 142 -0.51 9.01 3.77
CA GLY A 142 0.43 7.90 3.89
C GLY A 142 1.88 8.29 3.55
N PHE A 143 2.11 9.49 2.96
CA PHE A 143 3.44 9.98 2.63
C PHE A 143 4.01 10.94 3.70
N PHE A 144 3.22 11.40 4.65
CA PHE A 144 3.58 12.32 5.73
C PHE A 144 3.32 11.69 7.10
#